data_112c5211075c3251983b96c2b393c263
#
_entry.id   112c5211075c3251983b96c2b393c263
#
_cell.length_a   1.000
_cell.length_b   1.000
_cell.length_c   1.000
_cell.angle_alpha   90.00
_cell.angle_beta   90.00
_cell.angle_gamma   90.00
#
_symmetry.space_group_name_H-M   'P 1'
#
loop_
_entity.id
_entity.type
_entity.pdbx_description
1 polymer ?
#
loop_
_entity_poly.entity_id
_entity_poly.type
_entity_poly.pdbx_seq_one_letter_code
_entity_poly.pdbx_strand_id
1 'polypeptide(L)'
;IVIIFFLISILFFDKLVTSNKVLNQGDTRNWQGMVKEQKDFLKETGTYTHWNSAMFSGMPTYQITNKPQESIFKAKEIFDLYWLGWSENIGVLFLYLIGFYICLVALGVNPWLSLVGAIAFGLGSYNIIIIEAGHISKAWALAMVAPIFSGIILTLKKKYIWGGILFTFALGFQIAFNHPQITYYTLLSVLILGIVYLIYTIKDKTFKQFGKA
;
A
#
# COMPACT_ATOMS: atom_id res chain seq x y z
N ILE A 1 -20.20 -0.86 -6.99
CA ILE A 1 -18.96 -0.07 -6.99
C ILE A 1 -17.74 -0.99 -6.89
N VAL A 2 -17.63 -1.87 -5.89
CA VAL A 2 -16.51 -2.81 -5.74
C VAL A 2 -16.30 -3.64 -7.01
N ILE A 3 -17.37 -4.20 -7.58
CA ILE A 3 -17.31 -4.94 -8.85
C ILE A 3 -16.80 -4.07 -10.01
N ILE A 4 -17.20 -2.79 -10.07
CA ILE A 4 -16.72 -1.86 -11.09
C ILE A 4 -15.21 -1.66 -10.98
N PHE A 5 -14.68 -1.44 -9.78
CA PHE A 5 -13.24 -1.29 -9.57
C PHE A 5 -12.47 -2.55 -9.92
N PHE A 6 -13.01 -3.70 -9.58
CA PHE A 6 -12.44 -4.98 -9.93
C PHE A 6 -12.37 -5.17 -11.45
N LEU A 7 -13.46 -4.88 -12.15
CA LEU A 7 -13.51 -4.95 -13.62
C LEU A 7 -12.54 -3.95 -14.26
N ILE A 8 -12.44 -2.71 -13.75
CA ILE A 8 -11.48 -1.73 -14.24
C ILE A 8 -10.06 -2.25 -14.11
N SER A 9 -9.71 -2.84 -12.96
CA SER A 9 -8.36 -3.36 -12.71
C SER A 9 -7.99 -4.51 -13.65
N ILE A 10 -8.94 -5.41 -13.93
CA ILE A 10 -8.75 -6.51 -14.90
C ILE A 10 -8.62 -5.98 -16.31
N LEU A 11 -9.53 -5.10 -16.74
CA LEU A 11 -9.54 -4.54 -18.08
C LEU A 11 -8.28 -3.71 -18.37
N PHE A 12 -7.78 -2.98 -17.36
CA PHE A 12 -6.55 -2.21 -17.52
C PHE A 12 -5.33 -3.11 -17.74
N PHE A 13 -5.31 -4.27 -17.10
CA PHE A 13 -4.24 -5.25 -17.22
C PHE A 13 -4.68 -6.50 -18.01
N ASP A 14 -5.54 -6.35 -19.03
CA ASP A 14 -6.12 -7.46 -19.81
C ASP A 14 -5.07 -8.43 -20.35
N LYS A 15 -3.94 -7.91 -20.81
CA LYS A 15 -2.82 -8.71 -21.36
C LYS A 15 -2.14 -9.60 -20.32
N LEU A 16 -2.15 -9.19 -19.06
CA LEU A 16 -1.60 -10.00 -17.97
C LEU A 16 -2.53 -11.15 -17.61
N VAL A 17 -3.84 -10.98 -17.82
CA VAL A 17 -4.87 -12.00 -17.54
C VAL A 17 -4.99 -13.00 -18.69
N THR A 18 -5.06 -12.49 -19.93
CA THR A 18 -5.44 -13.29 -21.11
C THR A 18 -4.26 -13.94 -21.84
N SER A 19 -3.05 -13.40 -21.69
CA SER A 19 -1.92 -13.76 -22.56
C SER A 19 -0.70 -14.31 -21.83
N ASN A 20 -0.79 -14.64 -20.53
CA ASN A 20 0.35 -15.06 -19.69
C ASN A 20 1.59 -14.13 -19.81
N LYS A 21 1.37 -12.88 -20.20
CA LYS A 21 2.44 -11.87 -20.27
C LYS A 21 2.71 -11.31 -18.88
N VAL A 22 3.94 -10.88 -18.66
CA VAL A 22 4.35 -10.17 -17.45
C VAL A 22 4.81 -8.76 -17.81
N LEU A 23 4.67 -7.81 -16.91
CA LEU A 23 5.23 -6.48 -17.10
C LEU A 23 6.75 -6.55 -17.10
N ASN A 24 7.35 -5.85 -18.05
CA ASN A 24 8.80 -5.73 -18.15
C ASN A 24 9.29 -4.63 -17.19
N GLN A 25 9.32 -4.94 -15.92
CA GLN A 25 9.65 -4.01 -14.83
C GLN A 25 11.17 -3.95 -14.60
N GLY A 26 11.79 -2.80 -14.89
CA GLY A 26 13.23 -2.61 -14.78
C GLY A 26 13.77 -2.88 -13.37
N ASP A 27 13.12 -2.32 -12.36
CA ASP A 27 13.56 -2.45 -10.97
C ASP A 27 13.36 -3.87 -10.44
N THR A 28 12.30 -4.56 -10.84
CA THR A 28 12.10 -5.97 -10.48
C THR A 28 13.22 -6.84 -11.05
N ARG A 29 13.66 -6.61 -12.28
CA ARG A 29 14.78 -7.35 -12.87
C ARG A 29 16.10 -7.04 -12.18
N ASN A 30 16.36 -5.77 -11.90
CA ASN A 30 17.56 -5.38 -11.16
C ASN A 30 17.57 -6.02 -9.78
N TRP A 31 16.46 -5.96 -9.06
CA TRP A 31 16.33 -6.62 -7.76
C TRP A 31 16.54 -8.13 -7.83
N GLN A 32 16.02 -8.81 -8.85
CA GLN A 32 16.25 -10.25 -9.06
C GLN A 32 17.74 -10.58 -9.21
N GLY A 33 18.49 -9.72 -9.92
CA GLY A 33 19.94 -9.83 -10.01
C GLY A 33 20.63 -9.64 -8.65
N MET A 34 20.22 -8.61 -7.92
CA MET A 34 20.76 -8.29 -6.60
C MET A 34 20.58 -9.41 -5.58
N VAL A 35 19.44 -10.08 -5.56
CA VAL A 35 19.12 -11.14 -4.59
C VAL A 35 19.56 -12.54 -5.05
N LYS A 36 20.19 -12.67 -6.20
CA LYS A 36 20.57 -13.98 -6.75
C LYS A 36 21.49 -14.75 -5.80
N GLU A 37 22.57 -14.13 -5.34
CA GLU A 37 23.52 -14.74 -4.40
C GLU A 37 22.81 -15.28 -3.15
N GLN A 38 21.89 -14.50 -2.59
CA GLN A 38 21.11 -14.92 -1.40
C GLN A 38 20.21 -16.12 -1.68
N LYS A 39 19.57 -16.13 -2.87
CA LYS A 39 18.71 -17.25 -3.27
C LYS A 39 19.50 -18.52 -3.52
N ASP A 40 20.68 -18.39 -4.11
CA ASP A 40 21.56 -19.52 -4.39
C ASP A 40 22.11 -20.08 -3.06
N PHE A 41 22.59 -19.22 -2.16
CA PHE A 41 23.03 -19.61 -0.82
C PHE A 41 21.91 -20.31 -0.01
N LEU A 42 20.69 -19.78 -0.07
CA LEU A 42 19.54 -20.42 0.60
C LEU A 42 19.24 -21.81 0.03
N LYS A 43 19.36 -22.00 -1.29
CA LYS A 43 19.15 -23.31 -1.92
C LYS A 43 20.22 -24.33 -1.54
N GLU A 44 21.48 -23.88 -1.42
CA GLU A 44 22.61 -24.73 -1.11
C GLU A 44 22.68 -25.11 0.38
N THR A 45 22.37 -24.16 1.27
CA THR A 45 22.61 -24.32 2.72
C THR A 45 21.33 -24.49 3.55
N GLY A 46 20.15 -24.18 2.96
CA GLY A 46 18.87 -24.13 3.70
C GLY A 46 18.75 -22.94 4.66
N THR A 47 19.74 -22.04 4.70
CA THR A 47 19.79 -20.89 5.61
C THR A 47 19.88 -19.56 4.88
N TYR A 48 19.39 -18.48 5.50
CA TYR A 48 19.52 -17.14 4.94
C TYR A 48 20.90 -16.54 5.27
N THR A 49 21.56 -15.96 4.28
CA THR A 49 22.73 -15.12 4.53
C THR A 49 22.33 -13.72 4.96
N HIS A 50 23.11 -13.12 5.86
CA HIS A 50 22.94 -11.71 6.29
C HIS A 50 23.85 -10.75 5.53
N TRP A 51 24.66 -11.28 4.62
CA TRP A 51 25.62 -10.53 3.81
C TRP A 51 25.50 -10.90 2.34
N ASN A 52 25.59 -9.90 1.46
CA ASN A 52 25.65 -10.07 0.02
C ASN A 52 26.98 -9.50 -0.46
N SER A 53 27.81 -10.35 -1.08
CA SER A 53 29.16 -9.98 -1.56
C SER A 53 29.14 -9.44 -2.98
N ALA A 54 28.10 -9.70 -3.76
CA ALA A 54 28.03 -9.36 -5.18
C ALA A 54 27.80 -7.86 -5.45
N MET A 55 27.47 -7.06 -4.44
CA MET A 55 27.13 -5.64 -4.60
C MET A 55 28.01 -4.76 -3.72
N PHE A 56 28.46 -3.62 -4.28
CA PHE A 56 29.20 -2.57 -3.57
C PHE A 56 30.37 -3.08 -2.70
N SER A 57 31.06 -4.13 -3.15
CA SER A 57 32.11 -4.83 -2.39
C SER A 57 31.59 -5.46 -1.08
N GLY A 58 30.31 -5.67 -0.97
CA GLY A 58 29.64 -6.28 0.16
C GLY A 58 28.68 -5.33 0.88
N MET A 59 27.48 -5.82 1.17
CA MET A 59 26.47 -5.08 1.91
C MET A 59 25.54 -6.00 2.70
N PRO A 60 24.92 -5.49 3.79
CA PRO A 60 23.91 -6.25 4.55
C PRO A 60 22.68 -6.58 3.72
N THR A 61 22.20 -7.81 3.79
CA THR A 61 21.08 -8.30 2.97
C THR A 61 19.75 -7.60 3.29
N TYR A 62 19.54 -7.12 4.50
CA TYR A 62 18.32 -6.42 4.89
C TYR A 62 18.04 -5.14 4.09
N GLN A 63 19.07 -4.57 3.43
CA GLN A 63 18.92 -3.40 2.56
C GLN A 63 18.38 -3.75 1.17
N ILE A 64 18.50 -5.02 0.76
CA ILE A 64 18.09 -5.49 -0.57
C ILE A 64 16.80 -6.32 -0.49
N THR A 65 16.74 -7.21 0.48
CA THR A 65 15.58 -8.07 0.71
C THR A 65 15.41 -8.32 2.20
N ASN A 66 14.17 -8.34 2.64
CA ASN A 66 13.89 -8.81 3.97
C ASN A 66 13.80 -10.34 3.95
N LYS A 67 14.35 -10.98 4.98
CA LYS A 67 13.96 -12.33 5.33
C LYS A 67 12.43 -12.36 5.27
N PRO A 68 11.81 -13.39 4.66
CA PRO A 68 10.37 -13.57 4.79
C PRO A 68 10.07 -13.57 6.29
N GLN A 69 9.64 -12.43 6.80
CA GLN A 69 9.13 -12.41 8.16
C GLN A 69 7.91 -13.33 8.12
N GLU A 70 7.88 -14.28 9.04
CA GLU A 70 6.64 -14.95 9.41
C GLU A 70 5.75 -13.88 10.05
N SER A 71 5.30 -12.95 9.22
CA SER A 71 4.31 -11.97 9.61
C SER A 71 3.04 -12.74 9.91
N ILE A 72 2.51 -12.58 11.12
CA ILE A 72 1.20 -13.09 11.53
C ILE A 72 0.12 -12.74 10.48
N PHE A 73 0.33 -11.66 9.76
CA PHE A 73 -0.43 -11.29 8.59
C PHE A 73 0.43 -11.56 7.34
N LYS A 74 0.10 -12.60 6.63
CA LYS A 74 0.51 -12.77 5.23
C LYS A 74 -0.19 -11.71 4.38
N ALA A 75 0.12 -10.43 4.70
CA ALA A 75 -0.60 -9.27 4.19
C ALA A 75 -0.60 -9.22 2.66
N LYS A 76 0.52 -9.61 2.05
CA LYS A 76 0.61 -9.72 0.60
C LYS A 76 -0.34 -10.78 0.06
N GLU A 77 -0.40 -11.95 0.68
CA GLU A 77 -1.23 -13.06 0.20
C GLU A 77 -2.73 -12.77 0.28
N ILE A 78 -3.16 -11.90 1.21
CA ILE A 78 -4.57 -11.51 1.36
C ILE A 78 -5.02 -10.62 0.20
N PHE A 79 -4.17 -9.68 -0.21
CA PHE A 79 -4.50 -8.71 -1.26
C PHE A 79 -3.97 -9.11 -2.64
N ASP A 80 -2.98 -9.99 -2.64
CA ASP A 80 -2.47 -10.58 -3.84
C ASP A 80 -3.52 -11.55 -4.36
N LEU A 81 -4.19 -11.19 -5.45
CA LEU A 81 -5.14 -12.06 -6.12
C LEU A 81 -4.43 -13.30 -6.74
N TYR A 82 -3.28 -13.67 -6.21
CA TYR A 82 -2.50 -14.85 -6.57
C TYR A 82 -3.30 -16.16 -6.49
N TRP A 83 -4.24 -16.23 -5.56
CA TRP A 83 -5.18 -17.36 -5.48
C TRP A 83 -6.08 -17.47 -6.71
N LEU A 84 -6.20 -16.41 -7.53
CA LEU A 84 -6.82 -16.41 -8.85
C LEU A 84 -5.79 -16.60 -9.98
N GLY A 85 -4.51 -16.75 -9.67
CA GLY A 85 -3.44 -16.85 -10.65
C GLY A 85 -3.13 -15.54 -11.39
N TRP A 86 -3.55 -14.39 -10.85
CA TRP A 86 -3.37 -13.08 -11.48
C TRP A 86 -2.15 -12.33 -10.96
N SER A 87 -1.67 -11.35 -11.75
CA SER A 87 -0.55 -10.52 -11.38
C SER A 87 -0.88 -9.61 -10.19
N GLU A 88 0.06 -9.45 -9.25
CA GLU A 88 -0.03 -8.53 -8.12
C GLU A 88 -0.37 -7.07 -8.53
N ASN A 89 -0.04 -6.68 -9.76
CA ASN A 89 -0.34 -5.35 -10.28
C ASN A 89 -1.84 -5.05 -10.35
N ILE A 90 -2.67 -6.08 -10.58
CA ILE A 90 -4.13 -5.97 -10.61
C ILE A 90 -4.65 -5.65 -9.19
N GLY A 91 -4.14 -6.36 -8.19
CA GLY A 91 -4.48 -6.15 -6.79
C GLY A 91 -4.10 -4.75 -6.30
N VAL A 92 -2.92 -4.26 -6.66
CA VAL A 92 -2.47 -2.90 -6.31
C VAL A 92 -3.39 -1.85 -6.91
N LEU A 93 -3.72 -1.94 -8.20
CA LEU A 93 -4.63 -0.98 -8.84
C LEU A 93 -6.02 -1.02 -8.19
N PHE A 94 -6.54 -2.21 -7.91
CA PHE A 94 -7.81 -2.36 -7.20
C PHE A 94 -7.78 -1.67 -5.84
N LEU A 95 -6.69 -1.80 -5.08
CA LEU A 95 -6.55 -1.15 -3.77
C LEU A 95 -6.43 0.38 -3.88
N TYR A 96 -5.78 0.91 -4.92
CA TYR A 96 -5.80 2.35 -5.17
C TYR A 96 -7.22 2.87 -5.37
N LEU A 97 -8.02 2.18 -6.18
CA LEU A 97 -9.38 2.55 -6.48
C LEU A 97 -10.27 2.49 -5.23
N ILE A 98 -10.30 1.34 -4.55
CA ILE A 98 -11.17 1.15 -3.39
C ILE A 98 -10.74 2.00 -2.20
N GLY A 99 -9.42 2.12 -1.95
CA GLY A 99 -8.88 2.90 -0.85
C GLY A 99 -9.21 4.38 -0.96
N PHE A 100 -9.05 4.96 -2.15
CA PHE A 100 -9.38 6.36 -2.37
C PHE A 100 -10.89 6.61 -2.38
N TYR A 101 -11.67 5.66 -2.90
CA TYR A 101 -13.14 5.70 -2.80
C TYR A 101 -13.59 5.78 -1.34
N ILE A 102 -13.07 4.91 -0.48
CA ILE A 102 -13.40 4.91 0.96
C ILE A 102 -13.04 6.27 1.58
N CYS A 103 -11.92 6.86 1.18
CA CYS A 103 -11.49 8.16 1.68
C CYS A 103 -12.47 9.27 1.30
N LEU A 104 -12.90 9.34 0.05
CA LEU A 104 -13.86 10.34 -0.39
C LEU A 104 -15.22 10.18 0.29
N VAL A 105 -15.69 8.94 0.46
CA VAL A 105 -16.93 8.66 1.19
C VAL A 105 -16.78 9.01 2.68
N ALA A 106 -15.65 8.74 3.29
CA ALA A 106 -15.37 9.14 4.68
C ALA A 106 -15.39 10.68 4.85
N LEU A 107 -14.94 11.42 3.84
CA LEU A 107 -15.05 12.88 3.79
C LEU A 107 -16.49 13.35 3.64
N GLY A 108 -17.40 12.52 3.14
CA GLY A 108 -18.80 12.85 2.92
C GLY A 108 -19.13 13.22 1.47
N VAL A 109 -18.23 12.91 0.54
CA VAL A 109 -18.47 13.11 -0.89
C VAL A 109 -19.55 12.12 -1.37
N ASN A 110 -20.40 12.57 -2.29
CA ASN A 110 -21.43 11.71 -2.89
C ASN A 110 -20.80 10.43 -3.48
N PRO A 111 -21.40 9.24 -3.28
CA PRO A 111 -20.82 7.97 -3.73
C PRO A 111 -20.49 7.89 -5.23
N TRP A 112 -21.33 8.48 -6.09
CA TRP A 112 -21.08 8.49 -7.53
C TRP A 112 -19.93 9.41 -7.92
N LEU A 113 -19.82 10.57 -7.27
CA LEU A 113 -18.69 11.47 -7.46
C LEU A 113 -17.41 10.85 -6.88
N SER A 114 -17.52 10.13 -5.76
CA SER A 114 -16.41 9.38 -5.17
C SER A 114 -15.89 8.27 -6.10
N LEU A 115 -16.79 7.62 -6.86
CA LEU A 115 -16.42 6.66 -7.90
C LEU A 115 -15.54 7.31 -8.96
N VAL A 116 -15.97 8.45 -9.49
CA VAL A 116 -15.20 9.19 -10.51
C VAL A 116 -13.84 9.64 -9.94
N GLY A 117 -13.83 10.21 -8.73
CA GLY A 117 -12.60 10.63 -8.07
C GLY A 117 -11.64 9.47 -7.81
N ALA A 118 -12.15 8.31 -7.42
CA ALA A 118 -11.35 7.10 -7.21
C ALA A 118 -10.71 6.60 -8.51
N ILE A 119 -11.45 6.61 -9.62
CA ILE A 119 -10.93 6.25 -10.94
C ILE A 119 -9.82 7.23 -11.38
N ALA A 120 -10.07 8.53 -11.23
CA ALA A 120 -9.08 9.56 -11.57
C ALA A 120 -7.80 9.42 -10.75
N PHE A 121 -7.90 9.12 -9.45
CA PHE A 121 -6.75 8.87 -8.59
C PHE A 121 -6.02 7.58 -8.95
N GLY A 122 -6.74 6.46 -9.04
CA GLY A 122 -6.16 5.14 -9.25
C GLY A 122 -5.43 5.05 -10.60
N LEU A 123 -5.98 5.64 -11.66
CA LEU A 123 -5.39 5.73 -12.99
C LEU A 123 -4.47 6.95 -13.16
N GLY A 124 -4.18 7.68 -12.08
CA GLY A 124 -3.25 8.80 -12.12
C GLY A 124 -1.85 8.35 -12.56
N SER A 125 -1.18 9.18 -13.37
CA SER A 125 0.11 8.86 -14.01
C SER A 125 1.15 8.36 -13.01
N TYR A 126 1.24 8.97 -11.83
CA TYR A 126 2.20 8.58 -10.80
C TYR A 126 2.00 7.12 -10.35
N ASN A 127 0.76 6.70 -10.08
CA ASN A 127 0.43 5.36 -9.65
C ASN A 127 0.78 4.31 -10.71
N ILE A 128 0.49 4.63 -11.97
CA ILE A 128 0.79 3.73 -13.10
C ILE A 128 2.30 3.64 -13.32
N ILE A 129 3.04 4.74 -13.27
CA ILE A 129 4.50 4.76 -13.42
C ILE A 129 5.18 3.94 -12.32
N ILE A 130 4.71 4.03 -11.07
CA ILE A 130 5.26 3.26 -9.94
C ILE A 130 5.05 1.75 -10.16
N ILE A 131 3.89 1.34 -10.67
CA ILE A 131 3.60 -0.06 -11.01
C ILE A 131 4.48 -0.51 -12.18
N GLU A 132 4.56 0.30 -13.24
CA GLU A 132 5.31 -0.03 -14.45
C GLU A 132 6.81 -0.15 -14.17
N ALA A 133 7.37 0.74 -13.35
CA ALA A 133 8.77 0.70 -12.94
C ALA A 133 9.13 -0.56 -12.10
N GLY A 134 8.15 -1.17 -11.43
CA GLY A 134 8.37 -2.32 -10.55
C GLY A 134 8.62 -1.97 -9.09
N HIS A 135 8.30 -0.76 -8.66
CA HIS A 135 8.37 -0.35 -7.25
C HIS A 135 7.22 -0.94 -6.43
N ILE A 136 7.09 -2.25 -6.42
CA ILE A 136 5.90 -2.97 -5.92
C ILE A 136 5.66 -2.73 -4.43
N SER A 137 6.69 -2.83 -3.57
CA SER A 137 6.53 -2.55 -2.14
C SER A 137 6.06 -1.11 -1.88
N LYS A 138 6.56 -0.16 -2.67
CA LYS A 138 6.13 1.24 -2.63
C LYS A 138 4.67 1.38 -3.07
N ALA A 139 4.28 0.70 -4.15
CA ALA A 139 2.91 0.72 -4.66
C ALA A 139 1.90 0.19 -3.62
N TRP A 140 2.19 -0.95 -2.99
CA TRP A 140 1.38 -1.50 -1.90
C TRP A 140 1.29 -0.54 -0.71
N ALA A 141 2.41 0.06 -0.27
CA ALA A 141 2.40 1.01 0.84
C ALA A 141 1.60 2.28 0.52
N LEU A 142 1.69 2.78 -0.72
CA LEU A 142 0.90 3.93 -1.18
C LEU A 142 -0.60 3.63 -1.21
N ALA A 143 -1.00 2.40 -1.54
CA ALA A 143 -2.41 2.00 -1.55
C ALA A 143 -3.07 2.11 -0.17
N MET A 144 -2.28 2.00 0.91
CA MET A 144 -2.78 2.10 2.28
C MET A 144 -2.89 3.54 2.79
N VAL A 145 -2.31 4.52 2.12
CA VAL A 145 -2.34 5.92 2.58
C VAL A 145 -3.77 6.45 2.70
N ALA A 146 -4.58 6.31 1.67
CA ALA A 146 -5.96 6.80 1.68
C ALA A 146 -6.84 6.08 2.73
N PRO A 147 -6.79 4.75 2.91
CA PRO A 147 -7.45 4.05 4.01
C PRO A 147 -7.01 4.53 5.41
N ILE A 148 -5.72 4.84 5.63
CA ILE A 148 -5.23 5.39 6.90
C ILE A 148 -5.93 6.72 7.21
N PHE A 149 -5.93 7.65 6.25
CA PHE A 149 -6.63 8.93 6.40
C PHE A 149 -8.13 8.74 6.60
N SER A 150 -8.74 7.76 5.93
CA SER A 150 -10.16 7.43 6.10
C SER A 150 -10.48 7.01 7.54
N GLY A 151 -9.63 6.18 8.12
CA GLY A 151 -9.75 5.75 9.51
C GLY A 151 -9.73 6.94 10.48
N ILE A 152 -8.77 7.85 10.30
CA ILE A 152 -8.65 9.08 11.09
C ILE A 152 -9.90 9.96 10.93
N ILE A 153 -10.33 10.21 9.69
CA ILE A 153 -11.50 11.04 9.40
C ILE A 153 -12.77 10.46 10.05
N LEU A 154 -12.96 9.15 9.97
CA LEU A 154 -14.10 8.48 10.61
C LEU A 154 -14.05 8.62 12.13
N THR A 155 -12.88 8.49 12.75
CA THR A 155 -12.68 8.67 14.19
C THR A 155 -13.00 10.11 14.61
N LEU A 156 -12.51 11.10 13.86
CA LEU A 156 -12.81 12.51 14.08
C LEU A 156 -14.32 12.82 13.89
N LYS A 157 -15.01 12.06 13.04
CA LYS A 157 -16.49 12.11 12.88
C LYS A 157 -17.25 11.28 13.93
N LYS A 158 -16.59 10.88 15.03
CA LYS A 158 -17.16 10.10 16.15
C LYS A 158 -17.55 8.66 15.80
N LYS A 159 -17.13 8.14 14.65
CA LYS A 159 -17.30 6.74 14.26
C LYS A 159 -16.09 5.92 14.74
N TYR A 160 -15.83 5.96 16.06
CA TYR A 160 -14.58 5.48 16.66
C TYR A 160 -14.25 4.03 16.31
N ILE A 161 -15.21 3.11 16.40
CA ILE A 161 -14.98 1.68 16.14
C ILE A 161 -14.55 1.47 14.69
N TRP A 162 -15.32 1.97 13.74
CA TRP A 162 -15.02 1.81 12.32
C TRP A 162 -13.75 2.53 11.90
N GLY A 163 -13.55 3.74 12.45
CA GLY A 163 -12.33 4.50 12.22
C GLY A 163 -11.09 3.80 12.77
N GLY A 164 -11.18 3.32 14.02
CA GLY A 164 -10.08 2.59 14.67
C GLY A 164 -9.73 1.28 13.95
N ILE A 165 -10.73 0.48 13.58
CA ILE A 165 -10.53 -0.76 12.82
C ILE A 165 -9.83 -0.45 11.50
N LEU A 166 -10.37 0.49 10.71
CA LEU A 166 -9.82 0.82 9.39
C LEU A 166 -8.38 1.36 9.50
N PHE A 167 -8.13 2.26 10.46
CA PHE A 167 -6.80 2.81 10.71
C PHE A 167 -5.79 1.73 11.08
N THR A 168 -6.16 0.86 12.04
CA THR A 168 -5.26 -0.20 12.53
C THR A 168 -4.90 -1.18 11.43
N PHE A 169 -5.88 -1.65 10.67
CA PHE A 169 -5.62 -2.55 9.55
C PHE A 169 -4.80 -1.89 8.44
N ALA A 170 -5.18 -0.67 8.03
CA ALA A 170 -4.48 0.01 6.95
C ALA A 170 -3.02 0.34 7.33
N LEU A 171 -2.77 0.83 8.55
CA LEU A 171 -1.41 1.10 9.02
C LEU A 171 -0.61 -0.19 9.22
N GLY A 172 -1.24 -1.24 9.78
CA GLY A 172 -0.61 -2.54 9.93
C GLY A 172 -0.17 -3.13 8.59
N PHE A 173 -1.01 -3.07 7.56
CA PHE A 173 -0.65 -3.49 6.21
C PHE A 173 0.43 -2.59 5.58
N GLN A 174 0.35 -1.27 5.76
CA GLN A 174 1.38 -0.37 5.24
C GLN A 174 2.77 -0.71 5.81
N ILE A 175 2.85 -1.02 7.11
CA ILE A 175 4.10 -1.45 7.75
C ILE A 175 4.53 -2.81 7.22
N ALA A 176 3.61 -3.76 7.05
CA ALA A 176 3.89 -5.10 6.55
C ALA A 176 4.39 -5.11 5.09
N PHE A 177 3.98 -4.15 4.26
CA PHE A 177 4.51 -3.97 2.90
C PHE A 177 5.95 -3.45 2.87
N ASN A 178 6.48 -3.07 4.02
CA ASN A 178 7.88 -2.77 4.26
C ASN A 178 8.47 -1.71 3.31
N HIS A 179 7.83 -0.56 3.25
CA HIS A 179 8.37 0.63 2.58
C HIS A 179 8.45 1.80 3.58
N PRO A 180 9.48 1.84 4.44
CA PRO A 180 9.59 2.78 5.58
C PRO A 180 9.46 4.24 5.18
N GLN A 181 9.95 4.61 4.01
CA GLN A 181 9.87 5.98 3.49
C GLN A 181 8.41 6.45 3.33
N ILE A 182 7.54 5.59 2.76
CA ILE A 182 6.12 5.92 2.58
C ILE A 182 5.42 5.99 3.94
N THR A 183 5.72 5.06 4.83
CA THR A 183 5.18 5.07 6.20
C THR A 183 5.59 6.35 6.94
N TYR A 184 6.86 6.76 6.83
CA TYR A 184 7.35 8.01 7.42
C TYR A 184 6.59 9.23 6.90
N TYR A 185 6.43 9.36 5.57
CA TYR A 185 5.69 10.49 5.00
C TYR A 185 4.20 10.47 5.34
N THR A 186 3.62 9.28 5.43
CA THR A 186 2.23 9.12 5.89
C THR A 186 2.07 9.61 7.32
N LEU A 187 2.95 9.18 8.24
CA LEU A 187 2.90 9.60 9.64
C LEU A 187 3.17 11.11 9.81
N LEU A 188 4.09 11.67 9.04
CA LEU A 188 4.32 13.12 9.03
C LEU A 188 3.06 13.88 8.60
N SER A 189 2.39 13.41 7.55
CA SER A 189 1.14 14.00 7.07
C SER A 189 0.00 13.87 8.09
N VAL A 190 -0.08 12.72 8.78
CA VAL A 190 -1.03 12.49 9.89
C VAL A 190 -0.75 13.44 11.06
N LEU A 191 0.52 13.66 11.40
CA LEU A 191 0.91 14.62 12.44
C LEU A 191 0.44 16.04 12.09
N ILE A 192 0.68 16.48 10.85
CA ILE A 192 0.25 17.80 10.38
C ILE A 192 -1.29 17.92 10.46
N LEU A 193 -2.02 16.91 9.98
CA LEU A 193 -3.49 16.87 10.08
C LEU A 193 -3.94 16.95 11.54
N GLY A 194 -3.29 16.20 12.44
CA GLY A 194 -3.57 16.22 13.87
C GLY A 194 -3.38 17.60 14.49
N ILE A 195 -2.28 18.28 14.15
CA ILE A 195 -2.00 19.65 14.63
C ILE A 195 -3.08 20.63 14.13
N VAL A 196 -3.40 20.58 12.85
CA VAL A 196 -4.45 21.44 12.26
C VAL A 196 -5.79 21.22 12.95
N TYR A 197 -6.17 19.96 13.14
CA TYR A 197 -7.42 19.62 13.81
C TYR A 197 -7.42 20.00 15.28
N LEU A 198 -6.28 19.87 15.98
CA LEU A 198 -6.10 20.32 17.36
C LEU A 198 -6.36 21.82 17.48
N ILE A 199 -5.74 22.63 16.59
CA ILE A 199 -5.93 24.08 16.57
C ILE A 199 -7.41 24.42 16.35
N TYR A 200 -8.06 23.72 15.43
CA TYR A 200 -9.47 23.89 15.14
C TYR A 200 -10.35 23.61 16.37
N THR A 201 -10.12 22.48 17.06
CA THR A 201 -10.90 22.09 18.24
C THR A 201 -10.68 23.00 19.45
N ILE A 202 -9.49 23.61 19.58
CA ILE A 202 -9.23 24.64 20.59
C ILE A 202 -10.07 25.88 20.32
N LYS A 203 -10.08 26.37 19.05
CA LYS A 203 -10.87 27.54 18.66
C LYS A 203 -12.37 27.32 18.88
N ASP A 204 -12.87 26.13 18.55
CA ASP A 204 -14.28 25.77 18.67
C ASP A 204 -14.70 25.30 20.07
N LYS A 205 -13.77 25.30 21.04
CA LYS A 205 -13.98 24.81 22.42
C LYS A 205 -14.43 23.34 22.49
N THR A 206 -14.06 22.52 21.50
CA THR A 206 -14.44 21.10 21.39
C THR A 206 -13.30 20.14 21.73
N PHE A 207 -12.29 20.59 22.47
CA PHE A 207 -11.08 19.86 22.81
C PHE A 207 -11.33 18.47 23.42
N LYS A 208 -12.39 18.32 24.25
CA LYS A 208 -12.76 17.00 24.81
C LYS A 208 -13.08 15.95 23.73
N GLN A 209 -13.49 16.38 22.55
CA GLN A 209 -13.78 15.46 21.43
C GLN A 209 -12.48 15.00 20.75
N PHE A 210 -11.48 15.88 20.68
CA PHE A 210 -10.16 15.54 20.18
C PHE A 210 -9.49 14.45 21.01
N GLY A 211 -9.56 14.57 22.35
CA GLY A 211 -8.97 13.58 23.28
C GLY A 211 -9.66 12.20 23.25
N LYS A 212 -10.83 12.07 22.61
CA LYS A 212 -11.53 10.80 22.41
C LYS A 212 -11.26 10.17 21.04
N ALA A 213 -10.77 10.96 20.10
CA ALA A 213 -10.47 10.54 18.72
C ALA A 213 -9.03 10.03 18.60
#